data_cd44bf4635114c47ea50624475f64ef9
#
_entry.id   cd44bf4635114c47ea50624475f64ef9
#
_cell.length_a   1.000
_cell.length_b   1.000
_cell.length_c   1.000
_cell.angle_alpha   90.00
_cell.angle_beta   90.00
_cell.angle_gamma   90.00
#
_symmetry.space_group_name_H-M   'P 1'
#
loop_
_entity.id
_entity.type
_entity.pdbx_description
1 polymer ?
#
loop_
_entity_poly.entity_id
_entity_poly.type
_entity_poly.pdbx_seq_one_letter_code
_entity_poly.pdbx_strand_id
1 'polypeptide(L)'
;MPVEKLARGRGTRKRRHIEHDGSSPLAGLEYPAWASGKKGKRVSTPASKIVPFGSGGRIVESACRSLSIAAFGLNALEAKFSDRDFAATFLRVIGVIMKVRGRVIVTGIGKSGIVARKMTATLTSTGTPAIFLHPADAGHGDLGMITPDDVVLMLSHSGESTELGPIIHYCKRFAIPLVAMTAQPQSTVAAAADYCVLMPEVEEACPNSLAPTTSTTVQMAFGDALAIALMEMRGFSADDFHKFHPNGRLGAQLIKVRELMATGQDVPIVREDASLLDATIEMTRARLGGTAIVDRNNRLIGAFTDGDLRRTVTGKQNLTEAVGRFMTQTPLAVAPDELASEALHLMHERNIMLLFVCENARLVGAVHMHDLLHAGVA
;
A
#
# COMPACT_ATOMS: atom_id res chain seq x y z
N MET A 1 23.48 55.04 23.47
CA MET A 1 22.63 55.66 22.41
C MET A 1 23.06 55.15 21.07
N PRO A 2 22.12 54.89 20.13
CA PRO A 2 20.99 53.96 20.30
C PRO A 2 21.11 52.72 19.41
N VAL A 3 20.37 51.75 19.83
CA VAL A 3 19.93 50.52 19.24
C VAL A 3 19.09 50.78 18.00
N GLU A 4 19.30 50.02 16.91
CA GLU A 4 18.24 49.83 15.93
C GLU A 4 18.11 48.38 15.51
N LYS A 5 16.90 47.93 15.68
CA LYS A 5 16.24 46.66 15.43
C LYS A 5 16.45 46.15 13.99
N LEU A 6 16.69 44.85 13.83
CA LEU A 6 16.28 44.15 12.63
C LEU A 6 15.42 42.95 13.00
N ALA A 7 14.23 43.00 12.42
CA ALA A 7 13.06 42.23 12.73
C ALA A 7 13.14 40.78 12.25
N ARG A 8 12.58 39.92 13.08
CA ARG A 8 12.29 38.52 12.81
C ARG A 8 11.20 38.40 11.73
N GLY A 9 11.53 37.85 10.58
CA GLY A 9 10.56 37.38 9.60
C GLY A 9 10.13 35.93 9.92
N ARG A 10 9.04 35.75 10.68
CA ARG A 10 8.33 34.47 10.78
C ARG A 10 7.46 34.34 9.52
N GLY A 11 7.88 33.52 8.60
CA GLY A 11 7.05 33.06 7.49
C GLY A 11 5.97 32.11 7.98
N THR A 12 4.79 32.61 8.23
CA THR A 12 3.57 31.83 8.46
C THR A 12 3.16 31.17 7.14
N ARG A 13 3.35 29.85 7.03
CA ARG A 13 2.70 29.04 5.99
C ARG A 13 1.19 29.16 6.18
N LYS A 14 0.54 29.97 5.34
CA LYS A 14 -0.91 29.97 5.18
C LYS A 14 -1.35 28.60 4.71
N ARG A 15 -2.04 27.84 5.58
CA ARG A 15 -2.92 26.75 5.16
C ARG A 15 -3.97 27.38 4.23
N ARG A 16 -3.96 27.01 2.97
CA ARG A 16 -5.09 27.26 2.08
C ARG A 16 -6.25 26.42 2.58
N HIS A 17 -7.23 27.06 3.20
CA HIS A 17 -8.57 26.53 3.30
C HIS A 17 -9.08 26.35 1.86
N ILE A 18 -9.30 25.12 1.46
CA ILE A 18 -10.10 24.81 0.28
C ILE A 18 -11.54 24.99 0.76
N GLU A 19 -12.12 26.15 0.48
CA GLU A 19 -13.57 26.31 0.55
C GLU A 19 -14.17 25.38 -0.50
N HIS A 20 -14.89 24.37 -0.06
CA HIS A 20 -15.79 23.62 -0.90
C HIS A 20 -16.93 24.55 -1.32
N ASP A 21 -16.75 25.22 -2.44
CA ASP A 21 -17.86 25.74 -3.22
C ASP A 21 -18.71 24.53 -3.62
N GLY A 22 -20.01 24.57 -3.26
CA GLY A 22 -20.96 23.47 -3.45
C GLY A 22 -21.34 23.16 -4.91
N SER A 23 -20.47 23.47 -5.87
CA SER A 23 -20.56 23.07 -7.27
C SER A 23 -19.90 21.72 -7.45
N SER A 24 -20.71 20.68 -7.63
CA SER A 24 -20.25 19.37 -8.08
C SER A 24 -19.31 19.52 -9.29
N PRO A 25 -18.11 18.88 -9.29
CA PRO A 25 -17.20 18.91 -10.43
C PRO A 25 -17.77 18.31 -11.72
N LEU A 26 -19.00 17.78 -11.66
CA LEU A 26 -19.70 17.11 -12.76
C LEU A 26 -20.78 17.95 -13.45
N ALA A 27 -20.97 19.22 -13.06
CA ALA A 27 -21.87 20.14 -13.76
C ALA A 27 -21.23 20.62 -15.07
N GLY A 28 -21.37 19.81 -16.13
CA GLY A 28 -20.85 20.12 -17.47
C GLY A 28 -20.55 18.91 -18.34
N LEU A 29 -20.66 17.69 -17.81
CA LEU A 29 -20.59 16.49 -18.64
C LEU A 29 -21.97 16.24 -19.26
N GLU A 30 -22.15 16.65 -20.52
CA GLU A 30 -23.28 16.17 -21.33
C GLU A 30 -23.14 14.67 -21.52
N TYR A 31 -24.01 13.91 -20.86
CA TYR A 31 -24.10 12.46 -21.03
C TYR A 31 -24.62 12.17 -22.43
N PRO A 32 -24.03 11.21 -23.16
CA PRO A 32 -24.57 10.80 -24.48
C PRO A 32 -26.01 10.35 -24.33
N ALA A 33 -26.84 10.65 -25.37
CA ALA A 33 -28.29 10.47 -25.36
C ALA A 33 -28.83 9.05 -25.03
N TRP A 34 -27.96 8.04 -24.99
CA TRP A 34 -28.30 6.67 -24.57
C TRP A 34 -28.42 6.49 -23.05
N ALA A 35 -27.91 7.42 -22.25
CA ALA A 35 -27.96 7.37 -20.76
C ALA A 35 -29.35 7.80 -20.22
N SER A 36 -30.24 8.34 -21.04
CA SER A 36 -31.61 8.69 -20.66
C SER A 36 -32.54 7.48 -20.82
N GLY A 37 -32.78 6.75 -19.74
CA GLY A 37 -33.52 5.48 -19.61
C GLY A 37 -34.90 5.41 -20.28
N LYS A 38 -34.98 5.44 -21.61
CA LYS A 38 -36.16 4.99 -22.36
C LYS A 38 -36.00 3.51 -22.67
N LYS A 39 -36.83 2.65 -22.06
CA LYS A 39 -36.94 1.23 -22.38
C LYS A 39 -37.17 1.07 -23.90
N GLY A 40 -36.07 0.89 -24.65
CA GLY A 40 -36.09 0.56 -26.06
C GLY A 40 -36.56 -0.88 -26.26
N LYS A 41 -37.44 -1.10 -27.22
CA LYS A 41 -37.91 -2.42 -27.66
C LYS A 41 -36.70 -3.33 -27.91
N ARG A 42 -36.77 -4.59 -27.42
CA ARG A 42 -35.77 -5.65 -27.73
C ARG A 42 -35.64 -5.75 -29.28
N VAL A 43 -34.46 -5.35 -29.74
CA VAL A 43 -34.08 -5.62 -31.13
C VAL A 43 -33.41 -7.00 -31.10
N SER A 44 -34.01 -7.98 -31.78
CA SER A 44 -33.42 -9.30 -32.01
C SER A 44 -32.15 -9.13 -32.84
N THR A 45 -30.99 -9.41 -32.26
CA THR A 45 -29.70 -9.36 -32.96
C THR A 45 -29.54 -10.65 -33.78
N PRO A 46 -29.30 -10.58 -35.09
CA PRO A 46 -28.94 -11.78 -35.87
C PRO A 46 -27.55 -12.25 -35.51
N ALA A 47 -27.32 -13.58 -35.65
CA ALA A 47 -26.08 -14.30 -35.34
C ALA A 47 -24.81 -13.54 -35.77
N SER A 48 -23.81 -13.61 -34.91
CA SER A 48 -22.46 -13.06 -34.98
C SER A 48 -21.95 -12.74 -36.40
N LYS A 49 -22.04 -11.48 -36.80
CA LYS A 49 -21.22 -10.98 -37.91
C LYS A 49 -19.88 -10.58 -37.31
N ILE A 50 -18.84 -11.32 -37.72
CA ILE A 50 -17.45 -10.88 -37.50
C ILE A 50 -17.32 -9.49 -38.12
N VAL A 51 -17.07 -8.47 -37.30
CA VAL A 51 -16.92 -7.09 -37.76
C VAL A 51 -15.54 -6.98 -38.44
N PRO A 52 -15.47 -6.56 -39.73
CA PRO A 52 -14.18 -6.43 -40.41
C PRO A 52 -13.24 -5.46 -39.65
N PHE A 53 -11.96 -5.76 -39.63
CA PHE A 53 -10.91 -4.99 -38.93
C PHE A 53 -10.85 -3.49 -39.37
N GLY A 54 -11.44 -3.12 -40.53
CA GLY A 54 -11.55 -1.76 -41.00
C GLY A 54 -12.54 -0.84 -40.25
N SER A 55 -13.16 -1.33 -39.15
CA SER A 55 -14.10 -0.56 -38.31
C SER A 55 -13.49 -0.07 -36.99
N GLY A 56 -12.18 0.27 -36.99
CA GLY A 56 -11.43 0.68 -35.78
C GLY A 56 -12.14 1.73 -34.91
N GLY A 57 -12.85 2.69 -35.53
CA GLY A 57 -13.62 3.68 -34.79
C GLY A 57 -14.70 3.06 -33.90
N ARG A 58 -15.47 2.10 -34.42
CA ARG A 58 -16.56 1.43 -33.66
C ARG A 58 -16.03 0.56 -32.51
N ILE A 59 -14.85 0.00 -32.66
CA ILE A 59 -14.22 -0.80 -31.60
C ILE A 59 -13.79 0.13 -30.44
N VAL A 60 -13.17 1.27 -30.76
CA VAL A 60 -12.80 2.29 -29.76
C VAL A 60 -14.04 2.86 -29.08
N GLU A 61 -15.09 3.20 -29.83
CA GLU A 61 -16.36 3.66 -29.26
C GLU A 61 -16.97 2.63 -28.28
N SER A 62 -16.90 1.34 -28.63
CA SER A 62 -17.38 0.27 -27.74
C SER A 62 -16.57 0.19 -26.46
N ALA A 63 -15.25 0.34 -26.53
CA ALA A 63 -14.39 0.38 -25.36
C ALA A 63 -14.68 1.61 -24.48
N CYS A 64 -14.79 2.80 -25.08
CA CYS A 64 -15.15 4.03 -24.36
C CYS A 64 -16.52 3.92 -23.68
N ARG A 65 -17.52 3.38 -24.37
CA ARG A 65 -18.84 3.14 -23.79
C ARG A 65 -18.76 2.20 -22.59
N SER A 66 -18.00 1.10 -22.66
CA SER A 66 -17.83 0.17 -21.57
C SER A 66 -17.20 0.83 -20.33
N LEU A 67 -16.20 1.67 -20.55
CA LEU A 67 -15.56 2.44 -19.46
C LEU A 67 -16.53 3.48 -18.87
N SER A 68 -17.32 4.15 -19.69
CA SER A 68 -18.31 5.12 -19.21
C SER A 68 -19.40 4.46 -18.35
N ILE A 69 -19.87 3.27 -18.74
CA ILE A 69 -20.85 2.50 -17.96
C ILE A 69 -20.25 2.08 -16.62
N ALA A 70 -18.99 1.62 -16.62
CA ALA A 70 -18.29 1.27 -15.38
C ALA A 70 -18.12 2.48 -14.46
N ALA A 71 -17.72 3.64 -15.00
CA ALA A 71 -17.61 4.89 -14.25
C ALA A 71 -18.96 5.32 -13.64
N PHE A 72 -20.06 5.18 -14.38
CA PHE A 72 -21.40 5.44 -13.86
C PHE A 72 -21.73 4.51 -12.68
N GLY A 73 -21.38 3.23 -12.78
CA GLY A 73 -21.56 2.26 -11.70
C GLY A 73 -20.78 2.62 -10.43
N LEU A 74 -19.54 3.12 -10.58
CA LEU A 74 -18.72 3.60 -9.45
C LEU A 74 -19.32 4.85 -8.81
N ASN A 75 -19.79 5.80 -9.59
CA ASN A 75 -20.48 6.99 -9.07
C ASN A 75 -21.79 6.62 -8.34
N ALA A 76 -22.52 5.62 -8.83
CA ALA A 76 -23.72 5.11 -8.16
C ALA A 76 -23.36 4.46 -6.80
N LEU A 77 -22.23 3.77 -6.70
CA LEU A 77 -21.73 3.24 -5.43
C LEU A 77 -21.34 4.36 -4.46
N GLU A 78 -20.61 5.37 -4.92
CA GLU A 78 -20.24 6.53 -4.12
C GLU A 78 -21.48 7.24 -3.55
N ALA A 79 -22.48 7.47 -4.39
CA ALA A 79 -23.75 8.09 -3.99
C ALA A 79 -24.49 7.29 -2.91
N LYS A 80 -24.33 5.94 -2.87
CA LYS A 80 -24.92 5.10 -1.82
C LYS A 80 -24.39 5.47 -0.42
N PHE A 81 -23.17 5.94 -0.28
CA PHE A 81 -22.64 6.36 1.02
C PHE A 81 -23.30 7.63 1.57
N SER A 82 -24.04 8.38 0.74
CA SER A 82 -24.89 9.48 1.19
C SER A 82 -26.24 9.00 1.75
N ASP A 83 -26.63 7.75 1.50
CA ASP A 83 -27.78 7.10 2.10
C ASP A 83 -27.45 6.67 3.53
N ARG A 84 -28.25 7.12 4.50
CA ARG A 84 -28.02 6.85 5.94
C ARG A 84 -28.06 5.35 6.28
N ASP A 85 -28.94 4.59 5.67
CA ASP A 85 -29.11 3.16 5.94
C ASP A 85 -27.95 2.36 5.36
N PHE A 86 -27.48 2.71 4.18
CA PHE A 86 -26.30 2.11 3.57
C PHE A 86 -25.04 2.42 4.41
N ALA A 87 -24.80 3.68 4.75
CA ALA A 87 -23.69 4.10 5.57
C ALA A 87 -23.70 3.42 6.96
N ALA A 88 -24.87 3.35 7.60
CA ALA A 88 -25.03 2.64 8.88
C ALA A 88 -24.74 1.14 8.74
N THR A 89 -25.13 0.53 7.64
CA THR A 89 -24.82 -0.89 7.37
C THR A 89 -23.32 -1.09 7.15
N PHE A 90 -22.67 -0.23 6.38
CA PHE A 90 -21.22 -0.25 6.19
C PHE A 90 -20.47 -0.16 7.54
N LEU A 91 -20.86 0.79 8.39
CA LEU A 91 -20.27 0.93 9.74
C LEU A 91 -20.51 -0.31 10.62
N ARG A 92 -21.66 -0.95 10.53
CA ARG A 92 -21.92 -2.23 11.25
C ARG A 92 -21.03 -3.35 10.73
N VAL A 93 -20.82 -3.44 9.41
CA VAL A 93 -19.89 -4.40 8.79
C VAL A 93 -18.46 -4.17 9.26
N ILE A 94 -17.98 -2.93 9.24
CA ILE A 94 -16.67 -2.56 9.83
C ILE A 94 -16.62 -3.03 11.29
N GLY A 95 -17.65 -2.70 12.08
CA GLY A 95 -17.72 -3.03 13.51
C GLY A 95 -17.68 -4.52 13.80
N VAL A 96 -18.35 -5.37 13.00
CA VAL A 96 -18.30 -6.82 13.18
C VAL A 96 -16.92 -7.37 12.81
N ILE A 97 -16.33 -6.94 11.69
CA ILE A 97 -15.01 -7.39 11.26
C ILE A 97 -13.91 -6.97 12.26
N MET A 98 -14.02 -5.80 12.86
CA MET A 98 -13.06 -5.34 13.89
C MET A 98 -13.16 -6.13 15.21
N LYS A 99 -14.31 -6.73 15.51
CA LYS A 99 -14.56 -7.45 16.77
C LYS A 99 -14.23 -8.94 16.71
N VAL A 100 -14.24 -9.55 15.52
CA VAL A 100 -13.94 -10.98 15.41
C VAL A 100 -12.49 -11.27 15.78
N ARG A 101 -12.27 -12.40 16.44
CA ARG A 101 -10.92 -12.88 16.82
C ARG A 101 -10.26 -13.71 15.73
N GLY A 102 -11.07 -14.23 14.81
CA GLY A 102 -10.68 -15.05 13.69
C GLY A 102 -10.39 -14.22 12.43
N ARG A 103 -10.93 -14.68 11.32
CA ARG A 103 -10.65 -14.18 9.97
C ARG A 103 -11.93 -13.74 9.27
N VAL A 104 -11.78 -12.99 8.20
CA VAL A 104 -12.84 -12.77 7.21
C VAL A 104 -12.80 -13.91 6.21
N ILE A 105 -13.82 -14.76 6.22
CA ILE A 105 -13.99 -15.80 5.20
C ILE A 105 -14.75 -15.18 4.03
N VAL A 106 -14.06 -14.94 2.92
CA VAL A 106 -14.68 -14.33 1.74
C VAL A 106 -15.09 -15.41 0.76
N THR A 107 -16.32 -15.37 0.29
CA THR A 107 -16.86 -16.42 -0.60
C THR A 107 -17.71 -15.83 -1.73
N GLY A 108 -17.83 -16.56 -2.83
CA GLY A 108 -18.60 -16.22 -4.02
C GLY A 108 -18.33 -17.20 -5.14
N ILE A 109 -19.26 -17.26 -6.12
CA ILE A 109 -19.15 -18.18 -7.26
C ILE A 109 -18.90 -17.42 -8.56
N GLY A 110 -18.26 -18.06 -9.54
CA GLY A 110 -17.98 -17.48 -10.85
C GLY A 110 -17.18 -16.18 -10.79
N LYS A 111 -17.66 -15.11 -11.46
CA LYS A 111 -16.97 -13.82 -11.46
C LYS A 111 -16.98 -13.14 -10.09
N SER A 112 -18.06 -13.27 -9.32
CA SER A 112 -18.08 -12.80 -7.92
C SER A 112 -17.05 -13.54 -7.04
N GLY A 113 -16.77 -14.82 -7.32
CA GLY A 113 -15.70 -15.60 -6.67
C GLY A 113 -14.30 -15.07 -7.01
N ILE A 114 -14.07 -14.62 -8.25
CA ILE A 114 -12.80 -13.99 -8.64
C ILE A 114 -12.63 -12.65 -7.89
N VAL A 115 -13.69 -11.85 -7.80
CA VAL A 115 -13.69 -10.61 -7.01
C VAL A 115 -13.45 -10.90 -5.53
N ALA A 116 -14.08 -11.94 -4.98
CA ALA A 116 -13.88 -12.38 -3.61
C ALA A 116 -12.42 -12.76 -3.32
N ARG A 117 -11.74 -13.46 -4.23
CA ARG A 117 -10.30 -13.75 -4.13
C ARG A 117 -9.46 -12.47 -4.12
N LYS A 118 -9.75 -11.51 -5.00
CA LYS A 118 -9.07 -10.22 -5.02
C LYS A 118 -9.30 -9.45 -3.70
N MET A 119 -10.53 -9.41 -3.22
CA MET A 119 -10.87 -8.78 -1.95
C MET A 119 -10.13 -9.43 -0.77
N THR A 120 -10.06 -10.76 -0.74
CA THR A 120 -9.28 -11.51 0.25
C THR A 120 -7.80 -11.08 0.26
N ALA A 121 -7.20 -11.01 -0.92
CA ALA A 121 -5.79 -10.59 -1.05
C ALA A 121 -5.59 -9.14 -0.56
N THR A 122 -6.50 -8.21 -0.89
CA THR A 122 -6.43 -6.83 -0.44
C THR A 122 -6.57 -6.75 1.08
N LEU A 123 -7.57 -7.40 1.69
CA LEU A 123 -7.77 -7.44 3.15
C LEU A 123 -6.53 -7.95 3.86
N THR A 124 -5.96 -9.07 3.40
CA THR A 124 -4.77 -9.68 3.99
C THR A 124 -3.57 -8.74 3.91
N SER A 125 -3.35 -8.12 2.75
CA SER A 125 -2.22 -7.22 2.52
C SER A 125 -2.34 -5.89 3.27
N THR A 126 -3.54 -5.54 3.73
CA THR A 126 -3.84 -4.32 4.51
C THR A 126 -4.10 -4.60 5.99
N GLY A 127 -3.67 -5.76 6.51
CA GLY A 127 -3.68 -6.06 7.94
C GLY A 127 -4.98 -6.67 8.48
N THR A 128 -5.92 -7.05 7.62
CA THR A 128 -7.11 -7.80 8.03
C THR A 128 -6.97 -9.27 7.62
N PRO A 129 -6.82 -10.23 8.57
CA PRO A 129 -6.71 -11.63 8.22
C PRO A 129 -7.93 -12.12 7.44
N ALA A 130 -7.74 -12.65 6.25
CA ALA A 130 -8.82 -13.13 5.40
C ALA A 130 -8.40 -14.38 4.62
N ILE A 131 -9.37 -15.25 4.31
CA ILE A 131 -9.18 -16.36 3.40
C ILE A 131 -10.37 -16.48 2.44
N PHE A 132 -10.12 -17.02 1.26
CA PHE A 132 -11.17 -17.34 0.30
C PHE A 132 -11.65 -18.77 0.49
N LEU A 133 -12.98 -18.95 0.55
CA LEU A 133 -13.63 -20.26 0.55
C LEU A 133 -14.46 -20.42 -0.72
N HIS A 134 -14.15 -21.44 -1.54
CA HIS A 134 -14.93 -21.72 -2.72
C HIS A 134 -16.24 -22.44 -2.34
N PRO A 135 -17.43 -21.97 -2.79
CA PRO A 135 -18.71 -22.55 -2.38
C PRO A 135 -18.88 -24.03 -2.73
N ALA A 136 -18.35 -24.48 -3.88
CA ALA A 136 -18.41 -25.87 -4.27
C ALA A 136 -17.60 -26.76 -3.32
N ASP A 137 -16.39 -26.32 -2.95
CA ASP A 137 -15.50 -27.08 -2.06
C ASP A 137 -16.06 -27.11 -0.62
N ALA A 138 -16.75 -26.03 -0.21
CA ALA A 138 -17.44 -25.97 1.06
C ALA A 138 -18.40 -27.15 1.27
N GLY A 139 -19.16 -27.52 0.23
CA GLY A 139 -20.05 -28.68 0.26
C GLY A 139 -19.36 -30.04 0.42
N HIS A 140 -18.03 -30.09 0.24
CA HIS A 140 -17.21 -31.30 0.26
C HIS A 140 -16.18 -31.37 1.40
N GLY A 141 -16.37 -30.55 2.45
CA GLY A 141 -15.56 -30.63 3.67
C GLY A 141 -14.91 -29.31 4.08
N ASP A 142 -14.73 -28.35 3.14
CA ASP A 142 -14.05 -27.09 3.44
C ASP A 142 -14.86 -26.15 4.35
N LEU A 143 -16.12 -26.46 4.68
CA LEU A 143 -16.83 -25.81 5.79
C LEU A 143 -16.05 -25.88 7.10
N GLY A 144 -15.20 -26.89 7.28
CA GLY A 144 -14.30 -27.01 8.42
C GLY A 144 -13.25 -25.88 8.53
N MET A 145 -13.06 -25.09 7.48
CA MET A 145 -12.21 -23.89 7.52
C MET A 145 -12.85 -22.74 8.30
N ILE A 146 -14.17 -22.76 8.46
CA ILE A 146 -14.92 -21.70 9.16
C ILE A 146 -14.98 -22.03 10.64
N THR A 147 -14.56 -21.09 11.49
CA THR A 147 -14.59 -21.23 12.95
C THR A 147 -15.60 -20.27 13.57
N PRO A 148 -16.05 -20.49 14.83
CA PRO A 148 -16.93 -19.56 15.52
C PRO A 148 -16.35 -18.14 15.72
N ASP A 149 -15.03 -17.99 15.61
CA ASP A 149 -14.34 -16.72 15.74
C ASP A 149 -14.26 -15.91 14.44
N ASP A 150 -14.72 -16.49 13.32
CA ASP A 150 -14.68 -15.87 11.99
C ASP A 150 -15.94 -15.05 11.69
N VAL A 151 -15.90 -14.27 10.62
CA VAL A 151 -17.03 -13.63 9.95
C VAL A 151 -17.03 -14.04 8.48
N VAL A 152 -18.19 -14.37 7.92
CA VAL A 152 -18.32 -14.72 6.50
C VAL A 152 -18.80 -13.50 5.71
N LEU A 153 -18.07 -13.15 4.65
CA LEU A 153 -18.43 -12.13 3.65
C LEU A 153 -18.75 -12.82 2.33
N MET A 154 -20.02 -12.80 1.94
CA MET A 154 -20.56 -13.54 0.81
C MET A 154 -20.95 -12.60 -0.33
N LEU A 155 -20.34 -12.83 -1.52
CA LEU A 155 -20.58 -12.04 -2.72
C LEU A 155 -21.48 -12.80 -3.69
N SER A 156 -22.66 -12.25 -3.98
CA SER A 156 -23.58 -12.78 -4.99
C SER A 156 -24.44 -11.67 -5.57
N HIS A 157 -24.24 -11.32 -6.84
CA HIS A 157 -24.98 -10.22 -7.47
C HIS A 157 -26.50 -10.47 -7.45
N SER A 158 -26.95 -11.66 -7.88
CA SER A 158 -28.37 -12.07 -7.85
C SER A 158 -28.84 -12.49 -6.46
N GLY A 159 -27.92 -12.92 -5.59
CA GLY A 159 -28.24 -13.49 -4.29
C GLY A 159 -28.93 -14.85 -4.31
N GLU A 160 -29.00 -15.52 -5.50
CA GLU A 160 -29.75 -16.77 -5.71
C GLU A 160 -28.86 -17.95 -6.11
N SER A 161 -27.51 -17.84 -5.92
CA SER A 161 -26.60 -18.94 -6.23
C SER A 161 -26.77 -20.08 -5.23
N THR A 162 -27.25 -21.23 -5.69
CA THR A 162 -27.61 -22.39 -4.84
C THR A 162 -26.40 -23.00 -4.14
N GLU A 163 -25.21 -22.86 -4.72
CA GLU A 163 -23.94 -23.35 -4.17
C GLU A 163 -23.54 -22.65 -2.86
N LEU A 164 -24.13 -21.49 -2.57
CA LEU A 164 -23.90 -20.76 -1.32
C LEU A 164 -24.72 -21.33 -0.14
N GLY A 165 -25.74 -22.15 -0.44
CA GLY A 165 -26.64 -22.74 0.57
C GLY A 165 -25.94 -23.45 1.72
N PRO A 166 -24.98 -24.34 1.49
CA PRO A 166 -24.25 -25.04 2.56
C PRO A 166 -23.56 -24.08 3.53
N ILE A 167 -22.94 -23.00 3.02
CA ILE A 167 -22.26 -21.98 3.84
C ILE A 167 -23.31 -21.19 4.68
N ILE A 168 -24.43 -20.80 4.07
CA ILE A 168 -25.52 -20.11 4.77
C ILE A 168 -26.04 -20.96 5.94
N HIS A 169 -26.36 -22.25 5.68
CA HIS A 169 -26.83 -23.14 6.70
C HIS A 169 -25.82 -23.34 7.84
N TYR A 170 -24.54 -23.45 7.48
CA TYR A 170 -23.46 -23.59 8.45
C TYR A 170 -23.36 -22.33 9.35
N CYS A 171 -23.32 -21.15 8.76
CA CYS A 171 -23.27 -19.89 9.51
C CYS A 171 -24.47 -19.75 10.48
N LYS A 172 -25.67 -20.05 10.01
CA LYS A 172 -26.87 -20.00 10.85
C LYS A 172 -26.84 -21.01 12.01
N ARG A 173 -26.40 -22.25 11.74
CA ARG A 173 -26.32 -23.31 12.75
C ARG A 173 -25.34 -22.98 13.89
N PHE A 174 -24.20 -22.35 13.55
CA PHE A 174 -23.13 -22.07 14.51
C PHE A 174 -23.07 -20.60 14.95
N ALA A 175 -24.12 -19.81 14.62
CA ALA A 175 -24.20 -18.38 14.92
C ALA A 175 -22.97 -17.56 14.48
N ILE A 176 -22.41 -17.90 13.30
CA ILE A 176 -21.28 -17.21 12.70
C ILE A 176 -21.83 -15.99 11.94
N PRO A 177 -21.33 -14.77 12.19
CA PRO A 177 -21.82 -13.58 11.53
C PRO A 177 -21.71 -13.69 10.00
N LEU A 178 -22.82 -13.45 9.29
CA LEU A 178 -22.90 -13.50 7.83
C LEU A 178 -23.17 -12.11 7.26
N VAL A 179 -22.24 -11.61 6.47
CA VAL A 179 -22.35 -10.38 5.70
C VAL A 179 -22.64 -10.74 4.25
N ALA A 180 -23.75 -10.25 3.69
CA ALA A 180 -24.06 -10.38 2.27
C ALA A 180 -23.70 -9.12 1.49
N MET A 181 -23.16 -9.30 0.30
CA MET A 181 -23.01 -8.26 -0.71
C MET A 181 -23.82 -8.68 -1.94
N THR A 182 -24.97 -8.05 -2.18
CA THR A 182 -25.88 -8.39 -3.26
C THR A 182 -26.55 -7.14 -3.83
N ALA A 183 -27.04 -7.20 -5.09
CA ALA A 183 -27.87 -6.14 -5.66
C ALA A 183 -29.39 -6.38 -5.46
N GLN A 184 -29.77 -7.59 -4.96
CA GLN A 184 -31.16 -7.99 -4.82
C GLN A 184 -31.58 -8.08 -3.35
N PRO A 185 -32.38 -7.11 -2.86
CA PRO A 185 -32.76 -7.03 -1.44
C PRO A 185 -33.67 -8.18 -0.95
N GLN A 186 -34.39 -8.82 -1.87
CA GLN A 186 -35.31 -9.91 -1.55
C GLN A 186 -34.73 -11.29 -1.82
N SER A 187 -33.43 -11.36 -2.13
CA SER A 187 -32.77 -12.62 -2.45
C SER A 187 -32.56 -13.53 -1.23
N THR A 188 -32.38 -14.82 -1.51
CA THR A 188 -32.05 -15.84 -0.49
C THR A 188 -30.84 -15.45 0.38
N VAL A 189 -29.78 -14.93 -0.27
CA VAL A 189 -28.57 -14.48 0.42
C VAL A 189 -28.85 -13.25 1.28
N ALA A 190 -29.61 -12.27 0.79
CA ALA A 190 -29.98 -11.07 1.55
C ALA A 190 -30.83 -11.41 2.79
N ALA A 191 -31.82 -12.28 2.62
CA ALA A 191 -32.70 -12.72 3.72
C ALA A 191 -31.98 -13.53 4.79
N ALA A 192 -30.92 -14.24 4.40
CA ALA A 192 -30.13 -15.04 5.32
C ALA A 192 -29.07 -14.22 6.08
N ALA A 193 -28.62 -13.09 5.56
CA ALA A 193 -27.53 -12.33 6.14
C ALA A 193 -27.91 -11.59 7.43
N ASP A 194 -26.96 -11.48 8.35
CA ASP A 194 -27.10 -10.62 9.53
C ASP A 194 -26.83 -9.15 9.16
N TYR A 195 -26.02 -8.92 8.13
CA TYR A 195 -25.71 -7.62 7.55
C TYR A 195 -25.79 -7.71 6.03
N CYS A 196 -26.71 -6.97 5.41
CA CYS A 196 -26.86 -6.95 3.96
C CYS A 196 -26.36 -5.62 3.39
N VAL A 197 -25.24 -5.64 2.66
CA VAL A 197 -24.74 -4.52 1.87
C VAL A 197 -25.43 -4.56 0.51
N LEU A 198 -26.41 -3.67 0.32
CA LEU A 198 -27.19 -3.60 -0.91
C LEU A 198 -26.46 -2.74 -1.96
N MET A 199 -25.79 -3.43 -2.87
CA MET A 199 -25.07 -2.80 -3.97
C MET A 199 -26.01 -2.03 -4.91
N PRO A 200 -25.55 -0.94 -5.56
CA PRO A 200 -26.38 -0.24 -6.52
C PRO A 200 -26.76 -1.17 -7.71
N GLU A 201 -27.97 -1.03 -8.20
CA GLU A 201 -28.37 -1.66 -9.46
C GLU A 201 -27.70 -0.93 -10.61
N VAL A 202 -26.91 -1.65 -11.41
CA VAL A 202 -26.09 -1.08 -12.49
C VAL A 202 -26.29 -1.81 -13.81
N GLU A 203 -26.17 -1.08 -14.90
CA GLU A 203 -26.18 -1.67 -16.25
C GLU A 203 -24.83 -2.35 -16.52
N GLU A 204 -24.89 -3.54 -17.11
CA GLU A 204 -23.68 -4.20 -17.59
C GLU A 204 -23.22 -3.62 -18.92
N ALA A 205 -21.91 -3.45 -19.11
CA ALA A 205 -21.36 -2.96 -20.38
C ALA A 205 -21.50 -3.98 -21.52
N CYS A 206 -21.83 -5.23 -21.21
CA CYS A 206 -22.12 -6.28 -22.18
C CYS A 206 -23.38 -5.92 -22.99
N PRO A 207 -23.33 -5.86 -24.35
CA PRO A 207 -24.49 -5.51 -25.18
C PRO A 207 -25.72 -6.38 -24.97
N ASN A 208 -25.50 -7.61 -24.48
CA ASN A 208 -26.57 -8.57 -24.20
C ASN A 208 -26.96 -8.59 -22.70
N SER A 209 -26.38 -7.75 -21.88
CA SER A 209 -26.56 -7.72 -20.42
C SER A 209 -26.36 -9.09 -19.72
N LEU A 210 -25.52 -9.96 -20.30
CA LEU A 210 -25.28 -11.32 -19.78
C LEU A 210 -23.95 -11.45 -19.08
N ALA A 211 -22.90 -10.77 -19.58
CA ALA A 211 -21.57 -10.88 -18.98
C ALA A 211 -21.42 -9.84 -17.86
N PRO A 212 -21.18 -10.28 -16.62
CA PRO A 212 -20.87 -9.37 -15.52
C PRO A 212 -19.59 -8.57 -15.83
N THR A 213 -19.70 -7.26 -15.83
CA THR A 213 -18.63 -6.28 -16.10
C THR A 213 -18.70 -5.16 -15.06
N THR A 214 -19.67 -4.27 -15.17
CA THR A 214 -19.88 -3.15 -14.25
C THR A 214 -20.16 -3.62 -12.83
N SER A 215 -21.04 -4.59 -12.66
CA SER A 215 -21.36 -5.14 -11.34
C SER A 215 -20.12 -5.69 -10.63
N THR A 216 -19.24 -6.38 -11.33
CA THR A 216 -17.99 -6.90 -10.74
C THR A 216 -16.97 -5.80 -10.44
N THR A 217 -16.91 -4.75 -11.27
CA THR A 217 -16.08 -3.56 -10.99
C THR A 217 -16.54 -2.84 -9.74
N VAL A 218 -17.85 -2.67 -9.57
CA VAL A 218 -18.46 -2.04 -8.39
C VAL A 218 -18.25 -2.89 -7.14
N GLN A 219 -18.40 -4.22 -7.21
CA GLN A 219 -18.10 -5.13 -6.10
C GLN A 219 -16.62 -5.05 -5.68
N MET A 220 -15.72 -4.97 -6.65
CA MET A 220 -14.28 -4.87 -6.38
C MET A 220 -13.94 -3.54 -5.70
N ALA A 221 -14.47 -2.43 -6.21
CA ALA A 221 -14.26 -1.10 -5.63
C ALA A 221 -14.80 -1.00 -4.19
N PHE A 222 -15.97 -1.57 -3.92
CA PHE A 222 -16.48 -1.65 -2.55
C PHE A 222 -15.55 -2.45 -1.63
N GLY A 223 -15.02 -3.58 -2.13
CA GLY A 223 -14.06 -4.39 -1.37
C GLY A 223 -12.79 -3.64 -1.01
N ASP A 224 -12.29 -2.81 -1.93
CA ASP A 224 -11.13 -1.96 -1.66
C ASP A 224 -11.47 -0.85 -0.65
N ALA A 225 -12.62 -0.21 -0.79
CA ALA A 225 -13.09 0.78 0.18
C ALA A 225 -13.24 0.18 1.59
N LEU A 226 -13.76 -1.05 1.70
CA LEU A 226 -13.86 -1.79 2.96
C LEU A 226 -12.46 -2.09 3.54
N ALA A 227 -11.54 -2.56 2.74
CA ALA A 227 -10.19 -2.90 3.17
C ALA A 227 -9.42 -1.65 3.65
N ILE A 228 -9.52 -0.54 2.94
CA ILE A 228 -8.88 0.74 3.32
C ILE A 228 -9.48 1.29 4.61
N ALA A 229 -10.81 1.28 4.75
CA ALA A 229 -11.47 1.73 5.99
C ALA A 229 -11.02 0.88 7.21
N LEU A 230 -10.90 -0.44 7.05
CA LEU A 230 -10.38 -1.33 8.10
C LEU A 230 -8.91 -1.07 8.40
N MET A 231 -8.10 -0.82 7.38
CA MET A 231 -6.68 -0.47 7.49
C MET A 231 -6.49 0.81 8.34
N GLU A 232 -7.25 1.86 8.03
CA GLU A 232 -7.24 3.12 8.78
C GLU A 232 -7.70 2.93 10.22
N MET A 233 -8.80 2.19 10.44
CA MET A 233 -9.31 1.89 11.80
C MET A 233 -8.35 1.06 12.64
N ARG A 234 -7.50 0.24 12.03
CA ARG A 234 -6.45 -0.54 12.72
C ARG A 234 -5.18 0.27 12.97
N GLY A 235 -5.04 1.46 12.41
CA GLY A 235 -3.81 2.23 12.46
C GLY A 235 -2.64 1.53 11.75
N PHE A 236 -2.95 0.76 10.69
CA PHE A 236 -1.96 -0.01 9.94
C PHE A 236 -0.96 0.93 9.25
N SER A 237 0.31 0.80 9.64
CA SER A 237 1.38 1.70 9.24
C SER A 237 2.12 1.22 7.98
N ALA A 238 3.00 2.08 7.44
CA ALA A 238 3.94 1.69 6.38
C ALA A 238 4.89 0.57 6.86
N ASP A 239 5.31 0.59 8.14
CA ASP A 239 6.14 -0.47 8.73
C ASP A 239 5.39 -1.81 8.77
N ASP A 240 4.08 -1.80 9.03
CA ASP A 240 3.28 -3.03 8.98
C ASP A 240 3.11 -3.53 7.55
N PHE A 241 2.97 -2.60 6.58
CA PHE A 241 2.92 -2.96 5.17
C PHE A 241 4.22 -3.64 4.70
N HIS A 242 5.37 -3.13 5.15
CA HIS A 242 6.69 -3.72 4.85
C HIS A 242 6.80 -5.15 5.39
N LYS A 243 6.32 -5.43 6.63
CA LYS A 243 6.32 -6.78 7.20
C LYS A 243 5.59 -7.80 6.34
N PHE A 244 4.51 -7.39 5.65
CA PHE A 244 3.72 -8.27 4.78
C PHE A 244 4.23 -8.33 3.34
N HIS A 245 5.06 -7.36 2.92
CA HIS A 245 5.59 -7.26 1.55
C HIS A 245 7.12 -7.13 1.51
N PRO A 246 7.88 -8.07 2.13
CA PRO A 246 9.33 -7.91 2.29
C PRO A 246 10.10 -7.95 0.95
N ASN A 247 9.55 -8.59 -0.09
CA ASN A 247 10.27 -8.89 -1.34
C ASN A 247 9.82 -8.05 -2.55
N GLY A 248 9.00 -7.03 -2.39
CA GLY A 248 8.50 -6.20 -3.50
C GLY A 248 9.24 -4.86 -3.62
N ARG A 249 9.20 -4.21 -4.81
CA ARG A 249 9.71 -2.82 -4.97
C ARG A 249 9.14 -1.87 -3.93
N LEU A 250 7.86 -2.03 -3.57
CA LEU A 250 7.21 -1.25 -2.51
C LEU A 250 7.81 -1.56 -1.13
N GLY A 251 8.13 -2.82 -0.84
CA GLY A 251 8.80 -3.21 0.40
C GLY A 251 10.22 -2.64 0.48
N ALA A 252 10.99 -2.73 -0.59
CA ALA A 252 12.35 -2.19 -0.67
C ALA A 252 12.41 -0.68 -0.41
N GLN A 253 11.38 0.08 -0.81
CA GLN A 253 11.29 1.52 -0.57
C GLN A 253 11.04 1.88 0.91
N LEU A 254 10.58 0.93 1.72
CA LEU A 254 10.25 1.12 3.14
C LEU A 254 11.33 0.58 4.08
N ILE A 255 12.39 -0.03 3.56
CA ILE A 255 13.54 -0.52 4.34
C ILE A 255 14.19 0.67 5.05
N LYS A 256 14.45 0.52 6.35
CA LYS A 256 15.18 1.50 7.16
C LYS A 256 16.68 1.23 7.15
N VAL A 257 17.47 2.27 7.32
CA VAL A 257 18.93 2.17 7.38
C VAL A 257 19.40 1.14 8.43
N ARG A 258 18.72 1.07 9.59
CA ARG A 258 19.04 0.10 10.67
C ARG A 258 18.98 -1.36 10.26
N GLU A 259 18.21 -1.69 9.22
CA GLU A 259 18.04 -3.05 8.73
C GLU A 259 19.20 -3.51 7.84
N LEU A 260 19.96 -2.55 7.30
CA LEU A 260 21.03 -2.79 6.34
C LEU A 260 22.41 -2.34 6.83
N MET A 261 22.47 -1.52 7.89
CA MET A 261 23.73 -0.99 8.41
C MET A 261 24.58 -2.06 9.06
N ALA A 262 25.89 -1.99 8.90
CA ALA A 262 26.86 -2.68 9.73
C ALA A 262 26.78 -2.16 11.16
N THR A 263 26.93 -3.04 12.14
CA THR A 263 26.86 -2.71 13.57
C THR A 263 27.98 -3.36 14.38
N GLY A 264 28.20 -2.89 15.60
CA GLY A 264 29.16 -3.49 16.53
C GLY A 264 30.57 -3.53 15.96
N GLN A 265 31.18 -4.71 15.90
CA GLN A 265 32.58 -4.89 15.45
C GLN A 265 32.75 -4.71 13.92
N ASP A 266 31.68 -4.72 13.16
CA ASP A 266 31.75 -4.52 11.70
C ASP A 266 31.80 -3.03 11.32
N VAL A 267 31.55 -2.12 12.26
CA VAL A 267 31.71 -0.69 12.05
C VAL A 267 33.18 -0.31 12.18
N PRO A 268 33.81 0.29 11.16
CA PRO A 268 35.19 0.75 11.23
C PRO A 268 35.29 2.01 12.10
N ILE A 269 35.97 1.91 13.22
CA ILE A 269 36.10 2.99 14.22
C ILE A 269 37.53 3.13 14.67
N VAL A 270 38.03 4.37 14.68
CA VAL A 270 39.30 4.74 15.30
C VAL A 270 39.13 6.01 16.16
N ARG A 271 40.09 6.27 17.06
CA ARG A 271 40.20 7.53 17.80
C ARG A 271 40.96 8.57 16.99
N GLU A 272 40.77 9.84 17.30
CA GLU A 272 41.48 10.94 16.61
C GLU A 272 43.00 10.90 16.76
N ASP A 273 43.49 10.30 17.83
CA ASP A 273 44.93 10.12 18.16
C ASP A 273 45.52 8.83 17.58
N ALA A 274 44.68 7.97 16.97
CA ALA A 274 45.16 6.76 16.29
C ALA A 274 46.05 7.13 15.10
N SER A 275 46.99 6.25 14.75
CA SER A 275 47.87 6.48 13.61
C SER A 275 47.12 6.32 12.29
N LEU A 276 47.61 6.96 11.20
CA LEU A 276 47.15 6.73 9.85
C LEU A 276 47.20 5.25 9.44
N LEU A 277 48.23 4.52 9.96
CA LEU A 277 48.37 3.09 9.74
C LEU A 277 47.20 2.32 10.38
N ASP A 278 46.90 2.59 11.65
CA ASP A 278 45.78 1.93 12.36
C ASP A 278 44.43 2.21 11.65
N ALA A 279 44.19 3.45 11.22
CA ALA A 279 43.01 3.81 10.47
C ALA A 279 42.93 3.04 9.15
N THR A 280 44.05 2.86 8.44
CA THR A 280 44.10 2.11 7.17
C THR A 280 43.86 0.61 7.40
N ILE A 281 44.38 0.04 8.48
CA ILE A 281 44.15 -1.36 8.88
C ILE A 281 42.64 -1.56 9.14
N GLU A 282 42.03 -0.65 9.88
CA GLU A 282 40.62 -0.73 10.24
C GLU A 282 39.71 -0.59 9.00
N MET A 283 39.99 0.33 8.10
CA MET A 283 39.30 0.46 6.80
C MET A 283 39.37 -0.84 5.99
N THR A 284 40.56 -1.46 5.94
CA THR A 284 40.81 -2.69 5.20
C THR A 284 40.02 -3.86 5.82
N ARG A 285 39.97 -3.94 7.16
CA ARG A 285 39.21 -4.95 7.88
C ARG A 285 37.72 -4.88 7.56
N ALA A 286 37.14 -3.70 7.66
CA ALA A 286 35.72 -3.50 7.47
C ALA A 286 35.25 -3.49 5.98
N ARG A 287 36.16 -3.23 5.05
CA ARG A 287 35.88 -3.20 3.58
C ARG A 287 34.80 -2.18 3.15
N LEU A 288 34.59 -1.14 3.96
CA LEU A 288 33.59 -0.09 3.66
C LEU A 288 34.20 1.15 2.98
N GLY A 289 35.49 1.14 2.64
CA GLY A 289 36.17 2.26 1.97
C GLY A 289 36.38 3.51 2.83
N GLY A 290 36.16 3.41 4.14
CA GLY A 290 36.35 4.50 5.10
C GLY A 290 36.25 4.03 6.54
N THR A 291 36.67 4.88 7.48
CA THR A 291 36.54 4.64 8.93
C THR A 291 36.00 5.88 9.62
N ALA A 292 35.17 5.66 10.65
CA ALA A 292 34.69 6.71 11.53
C ALA A 292 35.79 7.12 12.52
N ILE A 293 35.89 8.40 12.77
CA ILE A 293 36.74 8.93 13.83
C ILE A 293 35.82 9.44 14.94
N VAL A 294 36.02 8.90 16.18
CA VAL A 294 35.13 9.19 17.29
C VAL A 294 35.89 9.76 18.48
N ASP A 295 35.19 10.57 19.28
CA ASP A 295 35.70 11.06 20.57
C ASP A 295 35.59 9.98 21.67
N ARG A 296 36.00 10.34 22.92
CA ARG A 296 35.95 9.45 24.10
C ARG A 296 34.53 9.01 24.47
N ASN A 297 33.51 9.74 23.99
CA ASN A 297 32.08 9.46 24.25
C ASN A 297 31.40 8.72 23.08
N ASN A 298 32.19 8.20 22.13
CA ASN A 298 31.72 7.56 20.90
C ASN A 298 30.88 8.50 19.99
N ARG A 299 31.16 9.80 20.04
CA ARG A 299 30.55 10.75 19.12
C ARG A 299 31.36 10.80 17.84
N LEU A 300 30.66 10.81 16.70
CA LEU A 300 31.29 10.96 15.40
C LEU A 300 31.84 12.38 15.24
N ILE A 301 33.18 12.51 15.11
CA ILE A 301 33.88 13.80 14.96
C ILE A 301 34.55 13.94 13.61
N GLY A 302 34.79 12.84 12.91
CA GLY A 302 35.43 12.84 11.61
C GLY A 302 35.27 11.55 10.85
N ALA A 303 35.72 11.56 9.60
CA ALA A 303 35.84 10.39 8.74
C ALA A 303 37.18 10.40 8.04
N PHE A 304 37.73 9.21 7.81
CA PHE A 304 38.91 9.01 6.99
C PHE A 304 38.59 7.95 5.91
N THR A 305 38.73 8.33 4.66
CA THR A 305 38.30 7.54 3.50
C THR A 305 39.46 7.14 2.61
N ASP A 306 39.25 6.23 1.64
CA ASP A 306 40.23 5.89 0.60
C ASP A 306 40.74 7.11 -0.17
N GLY A 307 39.91 8.13 -0.33
CA GLY A 307 40.30 9.41 -0.94
C GLY A 307 41.29 10.18 -0.06
N ASP A 308 41.07 10.19 1.25
CA ASP A 308 41.95 10.83 2.23
C ASP A 308 43.28 10.08 2.31
N LEU A 309 43.24 8.74 2.37
CA LEU A 309 44.42 7.89 2.35
C LEU A 309 45.29 8.16 1.12
N ARG A 310 44.68 8.22 -0.07
CA ARG A 310 45.44 8.54 -1.28
C ARG A 310 46.12 9.92 -1.24
N ARG A 311 45.45 10.92 -0.67
CA ARG A 311 45.98 12.28 -0.48
C ARG A 311 47.16 12.28 0.50
N THR A 312 47.07 11.56 1.61
CA THR A 312 48.14 11.46 2.63
C THR A 312 49.38 10.77 2.04
N VAL A 313 49.22 9.66 1.34
CA VAL A 313 50.31 8.91 0.71
C VAL A 313 51.00 9.76 -0.39
N THR A 314 50.26 10.42 -1.24
CA THR A 314 50.83 11.30 -2.27
C THR A 314 51.52 12.54 -1.68
N GLY A 315 51.02 13.03 -0.53
CA GLY A 315 51.64 14.10 0.25
C GLY A 315 52.86 13.67 1.04
N LYS A 316 53.28 12.39 0.93
CA LYS A 316 54.43 11.79 1.68
C LYS A 316 54.35 11.96 3.19
N GLN A 317 53.13 11.95 3.74
CA GLN A 317 52.93 12.02 5.18
C GLN A 317 53.38 10.74 5.87
N ASN A 318 53.84 10.88 7.11
CA ASN A 318 54.26 9.72 7.90
C ASN A 318 53.03 8.96 8.44
N LEU A 319 52.96 7.67 8.14
CA LEU A 319 51.86 6.80 8.57
C LEU A 319 51.70 6.68 10.10
N THR A 320 52.67 7.14 10.88
CA THR A 320 52.61 7.21 12.35
C THR A 320 51.91 8.48 12.85
N GLU A 321 51.59 9.43 11.97
CA GLU A 321 50.88 10.65 12.37
C GLU A 321 49.44 10.35 12.77
N ALA A 322 48.88 11.19 13.66
CA ALA A 322 47.51 11.05 14.15
C ALA A 322 46.52 11.34 13.01
N VAL A 323 45.55 10.42 12.78
CA VAL A 323 44.55 10.48 11.73
C VAL A 323 43.65 11.72 11.86
N GLY A 324 43.45 12.23 13.08
CA GLY A 324 42.68 13.45 13.33
C GLY A 324 43.17 14.70 12.60
N ARG A 325 44.44 14.73 12.15
CA ARG A 325 44.98 15.83 11.34
C ARG A 325 44.53 15.77 9.88
N PHE A 326 44.13 14.62 9.40
CA PHE A 326 43.85 14.32 7.98
C PHE A 326 42.39 13.95 7.73
N MET A 327 41.58 13.86 8.79
CA MET A 327 40.18 13.51 8.69
C MET A 327 39.35 14.59 8.01
N THR A 328 38.31 14.18 7.32
CA THR A 328 37.20 15.05 6.97
C THR A 328 36.38 15.32 8.24
N GLN A 329 36.33 16.59 8.68
CA GLN A 329 35.55 17.01 9.83
C GLN A 329 34.05 17.04 9.50
N THR A 330 33.20 16.76 10.50
CA THR A 330 31.73 16.75 10.33
C THR A 330 31.26 15.92 9.13
N PRO A 331 31.55 14.62 9.10
CA PRO A 331 31.09 13.75 8.04
C PRO A 331 29.56 13.65 8.03
N LEU A 332 28.99 13.39 6.86
CA LEU A 332 27.57 13.17 6.73
C LEU A 332 27.16 11.90 7.49
N ALA A 333 26.06 12.01 8.20
CA ALA A 333 25.47 10.92 8.95
C ALA A 333 23.94 10.93 8.77
N VAL A 334 23.34 9.76 8.91
CA VAL A 334 21.90 9.53 8.86
C VAL A 334 21.44 8.90 10.16
N ALA A 335 20.14 9.01 10.45
CA ALA A 335 19.56 8.32 11.60
C ALA A 335 19.23 6.84 11.25
N PRO A 336 19.22 5.93 12.26
CA PRO A 336 18.88 4.53 12.01
C PRO A 336 17.48 4.32 11.41
N ASP A 337 16.53 5.20 11.76
CA ASP A 337 15.14 5.13 11.33
C ASP A 337 14.84 5.82 10.00
N GLU A 338 15.84 6.48 9.38
CA GLU A 338 15.70 7.03 8.04
C GLU A 338 15.51 5.92 7.01
N LEU A 339 14.82 6.23 5.91
CA LEU A 339 14.63 5.28 4.82
C LEU A 339 15.96 5.03 4.08
N ALA A 340 16.21 3.78 3.76
CA ALA A 340 17.38 3.38 2.98
C ALA A 340 17.42 4.05 1.60
N SER A 341 16.25 4.34 1.00
CA SER A 341 16.12 5.09 -0.25
C SER A 341 16.56 6.55 -0.13
N GLU A 342 16.29 7.19 1.01
CA GLU A 342 16.76 8.56 1.28
C GLU A 342 18.27 8.59 1.51
N ALA A 343 18.81 7.60 2.23
CA ALA A 343 20.25 7.43 2.40
C ALA A 343 20.96 7.21 1.06
N LEU A 344 20.40 6.39 0.17
CA LEU A 344 20.94 6.16 -1.18
C LEU A 344 20.91 7.44 -2.03
N HIS A 345 19.81 8.20 -1.96
CA HIS A 345 19.69 9.49 -2.64
C HIS A 345 20.75 10.48 -2.15
N LEU A 346 20.96 10.58 -0.84
CA LEU A 346 22.01 11.42 -0.25
C LEU A 346 23.40 11.01 -0.69
N MET A 347 23.69 9.70 -0.77
CA MET A 347 24.96 9.17 -1.29
C MET A 347 25.20 9.59 -2.75
N HIS A 348 24.17 9.51 -3.60
CA HIS A 348 24.25 9.93 -5.00
C HIS A 348 24.44 11.44 -5.13
N GLU A 349 23.66 12.25 -4.39
CA GLU A 349 23.77 13.71 -4.43
C GLU A 349 25.15 14.20 -4.01
N ARG A 350 25.73 13.56 -2.98
CA ARG A 350 27.04 13.94 -2.43
C ARG A 350 28.21 13.19 -3.02
N ASN A 351 27.98 12.28 -3.97
CA ASN A 351 29.01 11.43 -4.57
C ASN A 351 29.86 10.69 -3.54
N ILE A 352 29.20 10.10 -2.53
CA ILE A 352 29.82 9.30 -1.48
C ILE A 352 29.26 7.89 -1.48
N MET A 353 30.06 6.92 -1.05
CA MET A 353 29.71 5.50 -1.03
C MET A 353 29.44 4.95 0.39
N LEU A 354 29.78 5.72 1.40
CA LEU A 354 29.66 5.35 2.81
C LEU A 354 28.97 6.47 3.58
N LEU A 355 27.97 6.11 4.39
CA LEU A 355 27.35 6.96 5.39
C LEU A 355 27.50 6.35 6.77
N PHE A 356 27.79 7.19 7.74
CA PHE A 356 27.75 6.79 9.14
C PHE A 356 26.34 6.93 9.68
N VAL A 357 25.98 6.03 10.58
CA VAL A 357 24.67 6.03 11.21
C VAL A 357 24.82 6.47 12.66
N CYS A 358 24.12 7.55 13.01
CA CYS A 358 24.23 8.15 14.33
C CYS A 358 22.87 8.24 15.03
N GLU A 359 22.85 7.96 16.31
CA GLU A 359 21.72 8.19 17.20
C GLU A 359 22.16 9.12 18.34
N ASN A 360 21.49 10.29 18.46
CA ASN A 360 21.88 11.32 19.45
C ASN A 360 23.37 11.71 19.36
N ALA A 361 23.88 11.88 18.14
CA ALA A 361 25.27 12.17 17.80
C ALA A 361 26.28 11.05 18.14
N ARG A 362 25.86 9.90 18.66
CA ARG A 362 26.69 8.73 18.87
C ARG A 362 26.67 7.84 17.64
N LEU A 363 27.82 7.35 17.26
CA LEU A 363 27.94 6.39 16.17
C LEU A 363 27.37 5.03 16.61
N VAL A 364 26.39 4.53 15.83
CA VAL A 364 25.72 3.25 16.05
C VAL A 364 25.89 2.27 14.89
N GLY A 365 26.29 2.77 13.71
CA GLY A 365 26.45 1.94 12.51
C GLY A 365 27.13 2.66 11.36
N ALA A 366 27.29 1.94 10.27
CA ALA A 366 27.73 2.45 8.98
C ALA A 366 26.99 1.71 7.87
N VAL A 367 26.66 2.37 6.77
CA VAL A 367 25.97 1.76 5.63
C VAL A 367 26.73 2.11 4.35
N HIS A 368 26.97 1.09 3.52
CA HIS A 368 27.64 1.26 2.25
C HIS A 368 26.63 1.21 1.10
N MET A 369 26.84 1.97 0.03
CA MET A 369 25.97 2.05 -1.12
C MET A 369 25.64 0.67 -1.72
N HIS A 370 26.62 -0.25 -1.76
CA HIS A 370 26.41 -1.59 -2.27
C HIS A 370 25.37 -2.38 -1.48
N ASP A 371 25.32 -2.21 -0.15
CA ASP A 371 24.34 -2.92 0.70
C ASP A 371 22.92 -2.43 0.38
N LEU A 372 22.74 -1.13 0.16
CA LEU A 372 21.46 -0.54 -0.27
C LEU A 372 21.03 -1.06 -1.65
N LEU A 373 21.96 -1.12 -2.61
CA LEU A 373 21.66 -1.63 -3.96
C LEU A 373 21.34 -3.13 -3.96
N HIS A 374 22.07 -3.92 -3.17
CA HIS A 374 21.80 -5.37 -3.00
C HIS A 374 20.44 -5.64 -2.37
N ALA A 375 19.97 -4.76 -1.48
CA ALA A 375 18.64 -4.83 -0.88
C ALA A 375 17.51 -4.38 -1.83
N GLY A 376 17.84 -3.97 -3.05
CA GLY A 376 16.85 -3.55 -4.05
C GLY A 376 16.24 -2.17 -3.79
N VAL A 377 16.93 -1.32 -3.05
CA VAL A 377 16.48 0.05 -2.68
C VAL A 377 16.51 1.01 -3.87
N ALA A 378 17.01 0.63 -5.04
CA ALA A 378 17.14 1.48 -6.25
C ALA A 378 15.87 1.52 -7.11
#